data_efd77078c59fa5ac644f28a6d6c7b9a8
#
_entry.id   efd77078c59fa5ac644f28a6d6c7b9a8
#
_cell.length_a   1.000
_cell.length_b   1.000
_cell.length_c   1.000
_cell.angle_alpha   90.00
_cell.angle_beta   90.00
_cell.angle_gamma   90.00
#
_symmetry.space_group_name_H-M   'P 1'
#
loop_
_entity.id
_entity.type
_entity.pdbx_description
1 polymer ?
#
loop_
_entity_poly.entity_id
_entity_poly.type
_entity_poly.pdbx_seq_one_letter_code
_entity_poly.pdbx_strand_id
1 'polypeptide(L)'
;MTNVYVVTEDQMEWSKPIEVWTDGRKARRRAEQLRRDLLARRTANRASGKPVPLGDPLEWVETYSVRRVPLRGDDSPKGEGL
;
A
#
# COMPACT_ATOMS: atom_id res chain seq x y z
N MET A 1 7.62 2.23 -22.94
CA MET A 1 8.06 2.24 -21.54
C MET A 1 6.99 1.68 -20.65
N THR A 2 7.36 0.81 -19.77
CA THR A 2 6.40 0.11 -18.93
C THR A 2 6.38 0.72 -17.54
N ASN A 3 5.20 0.84 -16.98
CA ASN A 3 5.06 1.30 -15.61
C ASN A 3 4.57 0.15 -14.75
N VAL A 4 4.95 0.15 -13.50
CA VAL A 4 4.33 -0.68 -12.49
C VAL A 4 3.67 0.23 -11.47
N TYR A 5 2.70 -0.33 -10.77
CA TYR A 5 1.91 0.40 -9.80
C TYR A 5 2.08 -0.29 -8.46
N VAL A 6 2.66 0.40 -7.53
CA VAL A 6 2.97 -0.15 -6.22
C VAL A 6 1.90 0.30 -5.24
N VAL A 7 1.24 -0.68 -4.64
CA VAL A 7 0.29 -0.40 -3.56
C VAL A 7 1.09 -0.32 -2.27
N THR A 8 0.92 0.78 -1.55
CA THR A 8 1.65 1.02 -0.31
C THR A 8 0.69 1.07 0.87
N GLU A 9 1.18 0.59 1.98
CA GLU A 9 0.54 0.71 3.28
C GLU A 9 1.17 1.92 3.96
N ASP A 10 0.40 2.98 4.10
CA ASP A 10 0.93 4.26 4.58
C ASP A 10 0.81 4.37 6.08
N GLN A 11 1.92 4.69 6.71
CA GLN A 11 2.01 4.88 8.16
C GLN A 11 2.45 6.32 8.43
N MET A 12 2.49 6.69 9.69
CA MET A 12 2.69 8.09 10.06
C MET A 12 3.94 8.71 9.45
N GLU A 13 5.05 8.00 9.45
CA GLU A 13 6.32 8.54 9.01
C GLU A 13 6.87 7.89 7.75
N TRP A 14 6.27 6.82 7.28
CA TRP A 14 6.80 6.07 6.14
C TRP A 14 5.72 5.22 5.50
N SER A 15 6.03 4.74 4.32
CA SER A 15 5.13 3.88 3.56
C SER A 15 5.82 2.56 3.26
N LYS A 16 5.07 1.49 3.34
CA LYS A 16 5.58 0.16 3.09
C LYS A 16 4.96 -0.39 1.81
N PRO A 17 5.76 -0.76 0.80
CA PRO A 17 5.20 -1.40 -0.39
C PRO A 17 4.70 -2.79 -0.04
N ILE A 18 3.50 -3.13 -0.47
CA ILE A 18 2.89 -4.42 -0.16
C ILE A 18 2.51 -5.22 -1.40
N GLU A 19 2.22 -4.55 -2.51
CA GLU A 19 1.85 -5.23 -3.76
C GLU A 19 2.36 -4.45 -4.95
N VAL A 20 2.62 -5.15 -6.03
CA VAL A 20 3.02 -4.55 -7.31
C VAL A 20 2.07 -5.04 -8.39
N TRP A 21 1.53 -4.12 -9.16
CA TRP A 21 0.59 -4.40 -10.23
C TRP A 21 1.09 -3.79 -11.53
N THR A 22 0.77 -4.44 -12.64
CA THR A 22 1.08 -3.89 -13.97
C THR A 22 -0.07 -3.06 -14.50
N ASP A 23 -1.26 -3.21 -13.93
CA ASP A 23 -2.46 -2.47 -14.35
C ASP A 23 -2.83 -1.45 -13.27
N GLY A 24 -2.77 -0.18 -13.65
CA GLY A 24 -3.04 0.92 -12.72
C GLY A 24 -4.47 0.93 -12.17
N ARG A 25 -5.44 0.51 -13.00
CA ARG A 25 -6.83 0.46 -12.54
C ARG A 25 -7.01 -0.59 -11.48
N LYS A 26 -6.40 -1.75 -11.69
CA LYS A 26 -6.49 -2.84 -10.72
C LYS A 26 -5.78 -2.47 -9.43
N ALA A 27 -4.63 -1.81 -9.54
CA ALA A 27 -3.91 -1.35 -8.36
C ALA A 27 -4.75 -0.38 -7.54
N ARG A 28 -5.41 0.57 -8.21
CA ARG A 28 -6.25 1.55 -7.53
C ARG A 28 -7.47 0.89 -6.88
N ARG A 29 -8.09 -0.08 -7.55
CA ARG A 29 -9.19 -0.83 -6.95
C ARG A 29 -8.72 -1.58 -5.72
N ARG A 30 -7.55 -2.16 -5.81
CA ARG A 30 -6.99 -2.91 -4.69
C ARG A 30 -6.73 -1.99 -3.49
N ALA A 31 -6.15 -0.83 -3.72
CA ALA A 31 -5.91 0.13 -2.66
C ALA A 31 -7.23 0.60 -2.04
N GLU A 32 -8.24 0.86 -2.87
CA GLU A 32 -9.54 1.26 -2.38
C GLU A 32 -10.18 0.17 -1.54
N GLN A 33 -10.09 -1.07 -1.98
CA GLN A 33 -10.62 -2.20 -1.22
C GLN A 33 -9.93 -2.31 0.14
N LEU A 34 -8.61 -2.17 0.14
CA LEU A 34 -7.85 -2.22 1.39
C LEU A 34 -8.27 -1.09 2.34
N ARG A 35 -8.49 0.11 1.79
CA ARG A 35 -8.96 1.24 2.60
C ARG A 35 -10.34 0.97 3.19
N ARG A 36 -11.26 0.40 2.41
CA ARG A 36 -12.59 0.06 2.90
C ARG A 36 -12.53 -0.99 3.99
N ASP A 37 -11.71 -2.02 3.77
CA ASP A 37 -11.54 -3.09 4.76
C ASP A 37 -10.98 -2.53 6.06
N LEU A 38 -10.01 -1.63 5.96
CA LEU A 38 -9.43 -1.01 7.15
C LEU A 38 -10.46 -0.20 7.91
N LEU A 39 -11.27 0.58 7.20
CA LEU A 39 -12.33 1.37 7.83
C LEU A 39 -13.38 0.48 8.49
N ALA A 40 -13.77 -0.60 7.80
CA ALA A 40 -14.73 -1.54 8.34
C ALA A 40 -14.22 -2.19 9.62
N ARG A 41 -12.94 -2.57 9.62
CA ARG A 41 -12.33 -3.18 10.80
C ARG A 41 -12.22 -2.18 11.95
N ARG A 42 -11.89 -0.93 11.65
CA ARG A 42 -11.83 0.12 12.68
C ARG A 42 -13.20 0.37 13.28
N THR A 43 -14.22 0.43 12.44
CA THR A 43 -15.58 0.62 12.90
C THR A 43 -16.04 -0.54 13.79
N ALA A 44 -15.78 -1.76 13.33
CA ALA A 44 -16.14 -2.94 14.11
C ALA A 44 -15.38 -3.00 15.43
N ASN A 45 -14.10 -2.65 15.42
CA ASN A 45 -13.31 -2.65 16.63
C ASN A 45 -13.81 -1.61 17.63
N ARG A 46 -14.16 -0.44 17.13
CA ARG A 46 -14.70 0.64 17.98
C ARG A 46 -16.01 0.21 18.60
N ALA A 47 -16.88 -0.43 17.80
CA ALA A 47 -18.17 -0.89 18.30
C ALA A 47 -18.02 -2.00 19.33
N SER A 48 -17.00 -2.87 19.19
CA SER A 48 -16.79 -3.96 20.13
C SER A 48 -16.21 -3.51 21.45
N GLY A 49 -15.57 -2.35 21.48
CA GLY A 49 -14.90 -1.86 22.67
C GLY A 49 -13.67 -2.64 23.08
N LYS A 50 -13.21 -3.55 22.25
CA LYS A 50 -12.03 -4.36 22.56
C LYS A 50 -10.75 -3.61 22.18
N PRO A 51 -9.66 -3.79 22.95
CA PRO A 51 -8.40 -3.16 22.59
C PRO A 51 -7.82 -3.79 21.32
N VAL A 52 -7.09 -2.99 20.57
CA VAL A 52 -6.39 -3.47 19.37
C VAL A 52 -5.14 -4.20 19.82
N PRO A 53 -4.92 -5.44 19.37
CA PRO A 53 -3.70 -6.17 19.74
C PRO A 53 -2.45 -5.44 19.25
N LEU A 54 -1.38 -5.55 20.00
CA LEU A 54 -0.10 -5.01 19.60
C LEU A 54 0.34 -5.69 18.31
N GLY A 55 0.83 -4.89 17.37
CA GLY A 55 1.25 -5.42 16.09
C GLY A 55 0.13 -5.49 15.05
N ASP A 56 -1.08 -5.15 15.40
CA ASP A 56 -2.20 -5.17 14.45
C ASP A 56 -2.13 -3.92 13.57
N PRO A 57 -2.32 -4.07 12.25
CA PRO A 57 -2.31 -2.92 11.33
C PRO A 57 -3.28 -1.82 11.70
N LEU A 58 -4.35 -2.13 12.43
CA LEU A 58 -5.28 -1.11 12.89
C LEU A 58 -4.62 -0.03 13.73
N GLU A 59 -3.48 -0.34 14.33
CA GLU A 59 -2.79 0.60 15.21
C GLU A 59 -2.06 1.70 14.47
N TRP A 60 -1.41 1.34 13.35
CA TRP A 60 -0.49 2.28 12.72
C TRP A 60 -0.72 2.55 11.25
N VAL A 61 -1.55 1.77 10.59
CA VAL A 61 -1.83 2.04 9.17
C VAL A 61 -2.84 3.16 9.07
N GLU A 62 -2.47 4.21 8.34
CA GLU A 62 -3.38 5.34 8.13
C GLU A 62 -4.24 5.13 6.90
N THR A 63 -3.62 4.70 5.80
CA THR A 63 -4.34 4.48 4.56
C THR A 63 -3.51 3.61 3.63
N TYR A 64 -4.04 3.38 2.43
CA TYR A 64 -3.32 2.69 1.36
C TYR A 64 -3.30 3.59 0.14
N SER A 65 -2.21 3.58 -0.58
CA SER A 65 -2.01 4.43 -1.74
C SER A 65 -1.43 3.65 -2.91
N VAL A 66 -1.43 4.26 -4.08
CA VAL A 66 -0.82 3.68 -5.27
C VAL A 66 0.23 4.64 -5.79
N ARG A 67 1.42 4.13 -6.04
CA ARG A 67 2.51 4.91 -6.62
C ARG A 67 2.86 4.31 -7.97
N ARG A 68 2.90 5.15 -8.99
CA ARG A 68 3.35 4.73 -10.31
C ARG A 68 4.87 4.80 -10.38
N VAL A 69 5.48 3.70 -10.78
CA VAL A 69 6.94 3.62 -10.90
C VAL A 69 7.27 3.19 -12.32
N PRO A 70 8.00 3.99 -13.08
CA PRO A 70 8.41 3.57 -14.41
C PRO A 70 9.47 2.48 -14.33
N LEU A 71 9.30 1.46 -15.16
CA LEU A 71 10.28 0.42 -15.30
C LEU A 71 11.18 0.76 -16.47
N ARG A 72 12.44 0.84 -16.21
CA ARG A 72 13.44 1.08 -17.24
C ARG A 72 14.32 -0.15 -17.31
N GLY A 73 13.87 -1.09 -18.10
CA GLY A 73 14.52 -2.36 -18.14
C GLY A 73 15.99 -2.33 -18.46
N ASP A 74 16.37 -1.45 -19.37
CA ASP A 74 17.76 -1.36 -19.79
C ASP A 74 18.55 -0.36 -18.98
N ASP A 75 17.91 0.33 -18.13
CA ASP A 75 18.58 1.30 -17.28
C ASP A 75 19.15 0.71 -16.07
N SER A 76 19.19 -0.53 -16.11
CA SER A 76 19.80 -1.09 -14.98
C SER A 76 21.04 -0.35 -14.75
N PRO A 77 21.17 0.19 -14.10
CA PRO A 77 22.15 1.00 -13.95
C PRO A 77 23.35 0.56 -13.91
N LYS A 78 23.19 0.61 -14.79
CA LYS A 78 24.18 0.54 -14.76
C LYS A 78 24.76 1.29 -13.99
N GLY A 79 24.47 1.41 -13.93
CA GLY A 79 24.86 1.80 -13.47
C GLY A 79 25.00 2.11 -12.76
N GLU A 80 24.67 1.82 -12.71
CA GLU A 80 24.74 1.86 -12.11
C GLU A 80 25.41 1.71 -11.65
N GLY A 81 25.57 1.53 -12.24
CA GLY A 81 26.18 1.27 -12.13
C GLY A 81 26.94 1.28 -11.88
N LEU A 82 27.00 1.20 -12.11
CA LEU A 82 27.54 1.02 -12.05
C LEU A 82 28.08 1.12 -11.70
#